data_e679acfef25a5c2c0b95b5cb036c8cb7
#
_entry.id   e679acfef25a5c2c0b95b5cb036c8cb7
#
_cell.length_a   1.000
_cell.length_b   1.000
_cell.length_c   1.000
_cell.angle_alpha   90.00
_cell.angle_beta   90.00
_cell.angle_gamma   90.00
#
_symmetry.space_group_name_H-M   'P 1'
#
loop_
_entity.id
_entity.type
_entity.pdbx_description
1 polymer ?
#
loop_
_entity_poly.entity_id
_entity_poly.type
_entity_poly.pdbx_seq_one_letter_code
_entity_poly.pdbx_strand_id
1 'polypeptide(L)'
;MRNILRPHHCARAALCLLAALVAQTSVAKDVVIHAGALIDGVSDMPRRHVSIVVHDEKIVSVDAGFTTPAGAEIVDLSASTVLPGFIDCHVHIASLLPNRVNATEYWLTHSDIDRAFDGAVFARQMLQQGFTSARDVGGGDETVAVRDAIDAGKIQGPRLLVSLEPLGPTAGHGDPRDGLDGKLSHPGWENGIVDTPEQARIRVREHKRRGADLIKLMPSGGIASTGDDPRQQLMTNEEMRAAVETAHALGMKVAAHIYPAAAIENAVRAGVDSVEHGSFATEQTFALMKAHGTYLVPTLTVYDIFYAVARDHPELLTPGTAPKELANDLLPKKNLPLAVKSGVKIAYGTDIGEGDHAMEFGLLIANGMKPLEAVLAATRNAADLLGVADRVGSVQAGRFADLVAVDADPLTRPQVLPHVSFVMKGGVIYRRNGAPAIDGERQ
;
A
#
# COMPACT_ATOMS: atom_id res chain seq x y z
N MET A 1 19.76 -76.62 -43.20
CA MET A 1 20.91 -76.06 -43.94
C MET A 1 21.36 -74.77 -43.32
N ARG A 2 22.57 -74.74 -42.97
CA ARG A 2 23.38 -73.69 -42.40
C ARG A 2 23.29 -72.36 -43.19
N ASN A 3 23.28 -71.22 -42.47
CA ASN A 3 24.33 -70.23 -42.69
C ASN A 3 24.41 -69.22 -41.53
N ILE A 4 25.63 -69.17 -41.01
CA ILE A 4 26.16 -68.32 -39.96
C ILE A 4 26.52 -66.96 -40.59
N LEU A 5 26.15 -65.86 -39.99
CA LEU A 5 26.78 -64.58 -40.23
C LEU A 5 27.12 -63.89 -38.90
N ARG A 6 28.39 -63.50 -38.81
CA ARG A 6 29.10 -62.91 -37.65
C ARG A 6 28.69 -61.48 -37.38
N PRO A 7 28.82 -61.01 -36.13
CA PRO A 7 28.58 -59.62 -35.75
C PRO A 7 29.81 -58.76 -36.05
N HIS A 8 29.61 -57.62 -36.69
CA HIS A 8 30.59 -56.55 -36.83
C HIS A 8 30.50 -55.64 -35.59
N HIS A 9 31.60 -55.55 -34.86
CA HIS A 9 31.82 -54.57 -33.80
C HIS A 9 32.05 -53.20 -34.43
N CYS A 10 31.11 -52.27 -34.27
CA CYS A 10 31.34 -50.86 -34.41
C CYS A 10 31.50 -50.24 -33.01
N ALA A 11 32.72 -50.00 -32.60
CA ALA A 11 33.04 -49.17 -31.46
C ALA A 11 32.70 -47.71 -31.81
N ARG A 12 31.63 -47.17 -31.22
CA ARG A 12 31.36 -45.75 -31.22
C ARG A 12 31.99 -45.15 -29.95
N ALA A 13 33.06 -44.37 -30.14
CA ALA A 13 33.62 -43.53 -29.12
C ALA A 13 32.59 -42.44 -28.76
N ALA A 14 31.98 -42.52 -27.57
CA ALA A 14 31.17 -41.50 -27.02
C ALA A 14 32.10 -40.39 -26.47
N LEU A 15 32.24 -39.31 -27.21
CA LEU A 15 32.91 -38.10 -26.76
C LEU A 15 31.94 -37.35 -25.83
N CYS A 16 32.09 -37.56 -24.52
CA CYS A 16 31.40 -36.75 -23.49
C CYS A 16 32.01 -35.37 -23.47
N LEU A 17 31.38 -34.41 -24.20
CA LEU A 17 31.61 -32.97 -23.96
C LEU A 17 30.95 -32.65 -22.63
N LEU A 18 31.74 -32.55 -21.56
CA LEU A 18 31.33 -31.82 -20.34
C LEU A 18 31.31 -30.34 -20.68
N ALA A 19 30.12 -29.83 -21.01
CA ALA A 19 29.87 -28.40 -20.99
C ALA A 19 29.89 -27.99 -19.51
N ALA A 20 31.03 -27.46 -19.04
CA ALA A 20 31.06 -26.75 -17.77
C ALA A 20 30.18 -25.51 -17.91
N LEU A 21 28.96 -25.57 -17.41
CA LEU A 21 28.19 -24.37 -17.10
C LEU A 21 29.00 -23.62 -16.02
N VAL A 22 29.79 -22.66 -16.45
CA VAL A 22 30.29 -21.61 -15.58
C VAL A 22 29.05 -20.78 -15.22
N ALA A 23 28.40 -21.12 -14.11
CA ALA A 23 27.50 -20.21 -13.45
C ALA A 23 28.36 -18.97 -13.15
N GLN A 24 28.22 -17.92 -13.93
CA GLN A 24 28.69 -16.61 -13.55
C GLN A 24 27.92 -16.25 -12.29
N THR A 25 28.50 -16.56 -11.13
CA THR A 25 28.09 -15.94 -9.88
C THR A 25 28.38 -14.45 -10.08
N SER A 26 27.35 -13.67 -10.41
CA SER A 26 27.41 -12.22 -10.26
C SER A 26 27.84 -12.01 -8.80
N VAL A 27 29.08 -11.62 -8.60
CA VAL A 27 29.54 -11.18 -7.28
C VAL A 27 28.70 -9.96 -6.98
N ALA A 28 27.83 -10.07 -6.00
CA ALA A 28 27.03 -8.97 -5.51
C ALA A 28 28.00 -7.82 -5.18
N LYS A 29 27.79 -6.69 -5.82
CA LYS A 29 28.64 -5.51 -5.66
C LYS A 29 28.00 -4.61 -4.61
N ASP A 30 28.77 -4.21 -3.62
CA ASP A 30 28.28 -3.23 -2.65
C ASP A 30 27.94 -1.92 -3.36
N VAL A 31 26.81 -1.32 -2.99
CA VAL A 31 26.44 0.04 -3.37
C VAL A 31 26.58 0.92 -2.13
N VAL A 32 27.27 2.05 -2.25
CA VAL A 32 27.31 3.04 -1.18
C VAL A 32 26.60 4.32 -1.63
N ILE A 33 25.63 4.75 -0.84
CA ILE A 33 24.87 5.98 -1.07
C ILE A 33 25.45 7.07 -0.17
N HIS A 34 25.99 8.14 -0.76
CA HIS A 34 26.47 9.32 -0.05
C HIS A 34 25.32 10.31 0.09
N ALA A 35 24.66 10.35 1.24
CA ALA A 35 23.53 11.23 1.52
C ALA A 35 24.00 12.56 2.15
N GLY A 36 23.63 13.70 1.58
CA GLY A 36 23.88 15.02 2.16
C GLY A 36 23.15 15.22 3.48
N ALA A 37 21.90 14.75 3.54
CA ALA A 37 21.12 14.60 4.75
C ALA A 37 20.38 13.26 4.74
N LEU A 38 20.09 12.72 5.92
CA LEU A 38 19.33 11.49 6.11
C LEU A 38 18.26 11.72 7.17
N ILE A 39 16.98 11.55 6.80
CA ILE A 39 15.86 11.38 7.73
C ILE A 39 15.66 9.85 7.84
N ASP A 40 16.20 9.26 8.89
CA ASP A 40 16.33 7.80 9.00
C ASP A 40 15.04 7.09 9.48
N GLY A 41 13.98 7.83 9.82
CA GLY A 41 12.74 7.29 10.39
C GLY A 41 12.86 6.88 11.86
N VAL A 42 14.00 7.11 12.51
CA VAL A 42 14.26 6.77 13.93
C VAL A 42 14.58 8.01 14.75
N SER A 43 15.51 8.82 14.24
CA SER A 43 16.00 10.02 14.91
C SER A 43 15.02 11.18 14.77
N ASP A 44 14.93 12.03 15.78
CA ASP A 44 14.08 13.24 15.75
C ASP A 44 14.67 14.35 14.84
N MET A 45 15.94 14.25 14.49
CA MET A 45 16.66 15.22 13.68
C MET A 45 17.38 14.56 12.51
N PRO A 46 17.44 15.22 11.34
CA PRO A 46 18.20 14.71 10.20
C PRO A 46 19.70 14.59 10.54
N ARG A 47 20.30 13.47 10.12
CA ARG A 47 21.75 13.26 10.16
C ARG A 47 22.38 13.89 8.90
N ARG A 48 23.60 14.41 9.00
CA ARG A 48 24.29 15.07 7.88
C ARG A 48 25.50 14.25 7.45
N HIS A 49 25.78 14.28 6.15
CA HIS A 49 26.93 13.61 5.52
C HIS A 49 27.04 12.15 5.97
N VAL A 50 26.16 11.32 5.46
CA VAL A 50 26.01 9.91 5.86
C VAL A 50 26.28 9.01 4.67
N SER A 51 27.01 7.92 4.91
CA SER A 51 27.15 6.80 3.95
C SER A 51 26.19 5.68 4.35
N ILE A 52 25.39 5.22 3.39
CA ILE A 52 24.49 4.07 3.54
C ILE A 52 25.08 2.97 2.64
N VAL A 53 25.58 1.89 3.25
CA VAL A 53 26.12 0.75 2.52
C VAL A 53 25.03 -0.29 2.32
N VAL A 54 24.84 -0.70 1.07
CA VAL A 54 23.84 -1.70 0.66
C VAL A 54 24.58 -2.89 0.05
N HIS A 55 24.22 -4.09 0.51
CA HIS A 55 24.65 -5.35 -0.06
C HIS A 55 23.41 -6.16 -0.45
N ASP A 56 23.32 -6.55 -1.72
CA ASP A 56 22.12 -7.14 -2.29
C ASP A 56 20.88 -6.28 -2.01
N GLU A 57 19.92 -6.82 -1.28
CA GLU A 57 18.67 -6.14 -0.96
C GLU A 57 18.68 -5.42 0.41
N LYS A 58 19.79 -5.49 1.16
CA LYS A 58 19.84 -5.05 2.56
C LYS A 58 20.83 -3.91 2.81
N ILE A 59 20.44 -3.04 3.74
CA ILE A 59 21.33 -2.07 4.34
C ILE A 59 22.27 -2.82 5.30
N VAL A 60 23.58 -2.70 5.09
CA VAL A 60 24.59 -3.32 5.99
C VAL A 60 25.11 -2.35 7.02
N SER A 61 25.28 -1.07 6.67
CA SER A 61 25.68 -0.03 7.63
C SER A 61 25.15 1.35 7.26
N VAL A 62 25.12 2.24 8.26
CA VAL A 62 24.75 3.65 8.13
C VAL A 62 25.76 4.47 8.92
N ASP A 63 26.80 4.96 8.23
CA ASP A 63 27.98 5.54 8.83
C ASP A 63 28.03 7.06 8.70
N ALA A 64 28.67 7.74 9.66
CA ALA A 64 28.89 9.17 9.59
C ALA A 64 30.07 9.47 8.63
N GLY A 65 29.95 10.54 7.85
CA GLY A 65 30.94 10.92 6.83
C GLY A 65 30.75 10.16 5.53
N PHE A 66 31.48 10.59 4.49
CA PHE A 66 31.47 9.90 3.21
C PHE A 66 32.63 8.89 3.17
N THR A 67 32.29 7.64 3.39
CA THR A 67 33.17 6.48 3.33
C THR A 67 32.76 5.59 2.18
N THR A 68 33.74 4.97 1.51
CA THR A 68 33.46 4.07 0.39
C THR A 68 34.21 2.76 0.61
N PRO A 69 33.50 1.63 0.83
CA PRO A 69 34.11 0.32 0.85
C PRO A 69 34.85 0.02 -0.46
N ALA A 70 35.94 -0.73 -0.39
CA ALA A 70 36.73 -1.07 -1.57
C ALA A 70 35.88 -1.86 -2.59
N GLY A 71 35.79 -1.38 -3.82
CA GLY A 71 35.04 -2.00 -4.90
C GLY A 71 33.55 -1.67 -4.92
N ALA A 72 33.03 -0.90 -3.96
CA ALA A 72 31.63 -0.47 -3.95
C ALA A 72 31.33 0.55 -5.07
N GLU A 73 30.14 0.49 -5.62
CA GLU A 73 29.61 1.51 -6.49
C GLU A 73 29.08 2.69 -5.69
N ILE A 74 29.42 3.91 -6.12
CA ILE A 74 28.97 5.14 -5.46
C ILE A 74 27.71 5.67 -6.14
N VAL A 75 26.65 5.86 -5.34
CA VAL A 75 25.48 6.67 -5.66
C VAL A 75 25.61 8.00 -4.92
N ASP A 76 25.97 9.05 -5.66
CA ASP A 76 26.18 10.38 -5.08
C ASP A 76 24.86 11.13 -4.94
N LEU A 77 24.38 11.22 -3.70
CA LEU A 77 23.23 12.01 -3.25
C LEU A 77 23.65 13.05 -2.19
N SER A 78 24.93 13.51 -2.27
CA SER A 78 25.51 14.46 -1.31
C SER A 78 24.84 15.84 -1.29
N ALA A 79 24.09 16.19 -2.34
CA ALA A 79 23.26 17.40 -2.41
C ALA A 79 21.79 17.17 -2.01
N SER A 80 21.38 15.93 -1.76
CA SER A 80 19.99 15.54 -1.53
C SER A 80 19.72 15.11 -0.08
N THR A 81 18.44 15.05 0.29
CA THR A 81 17.98 14.41 1.52
C THR A 81 17.43 13.02 1.21
N VAL A 82 18.03 12.00 1.80
CA VAL A 82 17.60 10.60 1.71
C VAL A 82 16.60 10.30 2.83
N LEU A 83 15.56 9.52 2.50
CA LEU A 83 14.53 9.05 3.42
C LEU A 83 14.28 7.54 3.19
N PRO A 84 13.63 6.85 4.14
CA PRO A 84 13.08 5.52 3.86
C PRO A 84 12.10 5.60 2.69
N GLY A 85 11.97 4.53 1.91
CA GLY A 85 10.92 4.41 0.91
C GLY A 85 9.53 4.65 1.53
N PHE A 86 8.68 5.38 0.83
CA PHE A 86 7.34 5.72 1.30
C PHE A 86 6.43 4.50 1.31
N ILE A 87 5.44 4.52 2.20
CA ILE A 87 4.43 3.48 2.38
C ILE A 87 3.06 4.12 2.37
N ASP A 88 2.18 3.64 1.49
CA ASP A 88 0.77 4.01 1.46
C ASP A 88 -0.08 2.88 2.06
N CYS A 89 -0.77 3.17 3.18
CA CYS A 89 -1.54 2.18 3.93
C CYS A 89 -2.97 2.00 3.45
N HIS A 90 -3.39 2.75 2.43
CA HIS A 90 -4.75 2.66 1.89
C HIS A 90 -4.75 2.94 0.40
N VAL A 91 -4.66 1.87 -0.39
CA VAL A 91 -4.78 1.95 -1.85
C VAL A 91 -5.80 0.94 -2.37
N HIS A 92 -6.23 1.16 -3.62
CA HIS A 92 -7.01 0.26 -4.44
C HIS A 92 -6.27 0.05 -5.75
N ILE A 93 -5.20 -0.73 -5.73
CA ILE A 93 -4.15 -0.76 -6.77
C ILE A 93 -4.66 -1.07 -8.19
N ALA A 94 -5.81 -1.68 -8.32
CA ALA A 94 -6.43 -2.02 -9.61
C ALA A 94 -7.63 -1.12 -9.96
N SER A 95 -7.83 0.00 -9.25
CA SER A 95 -8.98 0.88 -9.45
C SER A 95 -8.62 2.17 -10.18
N LEU A 96 -9.46 2.54 -11.15
CA LEU A 96 -9.40 3.84 -11.83
C LEU A 96 -10.01 4.94 -10.99
N LEU A 97 -9.53 6.15 -11.18
CA LEU A 97 -10.14 7.33 -10.60
C LEU A 97 -11.46 7.69 -11.30
N PRO A 98 -12.48 8.16 -10.56
CA PRO A 98 -13.79 8.50 -11.12
C PRO A 98 -13.77 9.78 -12.00
N ASN A 99 -12.64 10.43 -12.16
CA ASN A 99 -12.50 11.62 -13.01
C ASN A 99 -12.31 11.31 -14.50
N ARG A 100 -12.24 10.03 -14.89
CA ARG A 100 -12.05 9.59 -16.28
C ARG A 100 -13.18 8.72 -16.79
N VAL A 101 -13.71 7.86 -15.94
CA VAL A 101 -14.74 6.87 -16.27
C VAL A 101 -15.72 6.73 -15.11
N ASN A 102 -16.95 6.33 -15.41
CA ASN A 102 -17.84 5.90 -14.36
C ASN A 102 -17.32 4.58 -13.77
N ALA A 103 -16.97 4.60 -12.49
CA ALA A 103 -16.34 3.47 -11.81
C ALA A 103 -17.21 2.20 -11.83
N THR A 104 -18.54 2.35 -11.68
CA THR A 104 -19.49 1.22 -11.73
C THR A 104 -19.54 0.62 -13.14
N GLU A 105 -19.63 1.46 -14.18
CA GLU A 105 -19.63 0.99 -15.59
C GLU A 105 -18.32 0.27 -15.91
N TYR A 106 -17.19 0.84 -15.52
CA TYR A 106 -15.87 0.20 -15.73
C TYR A 106 -15.83 -1.18 -15.08
N TRP A 107 -16.22 -1.26 -13.81
CA TRP A 107 -16.20 -2.51 -13.06
C TRP A 107 -17.13 -3.58 -13.66
N LEU A 108 -18.29 -3.20 -14.20
CA LEU A 108 -19.24 -4.11 -14.85
C LEU A 108 -18.80 -4.58 -16.25
N THR A 109 -17.93 -3.84 -16.92
CA THR A 109 -17.54 -4.07 -18.31
C THR A 109 -16.13 -4.64 -18.47
N HIS A 110 -15.32 -4.68 -17.40
CA HIS A 110 -13.95 -5.18 -17.41
C HIS A 110 -13.78 -6.38 -16.49
N SER A 111 -13.02 -7.36 -16.96
CA SER A 111 -12.70 -8.55 -16.18
C SER A 111 -11.63 -8.30 -15.13
N ASP A 112 -11.47 -9.24 -14.17
CA ASP A 112 -10.36 -9.22 -13.20
C ASP A 112 -8.99 -9.23 -13.90
N ILE A 113 -8.92 -9.83 -15.10
CA ILE A 113 -7.68 -9.86 -15.90
C ILE A 113 -7.34 -8.46 -16.40
N ASP A 114 -8.33 -7.72 -16.94
CA ASP A 114 -8.12 -6.34 -17.39
C ASP A 114 -7.67 -5.47 -16.19
N ARG A 115 -8.34 -5.58 -15.06
CA ARG A 115 -8.00 -4.84 -13.83
C ARG A 115 -6.62 -5.22 -13.29
N ALA A 116 -6.17 -6.47 -13.43
CA ALA A 116 -4.81 -6.86 -13.06
C ALA A 116 -3.75 -6.15 -13.92
N PHE A 117 -4.02 -5.92 -15.22
CA PHE A 117 -3.12 -5.13 -16.07
C PHE A 117 -3.10 -3.66 -15.68
N ASP A 118 -4.24 -3.06 -15.35
CA ASP A 118 -4.29 -1.70 -14.80
C ASP A 118 -3.48 -1.61 -13.51
N GLY A 119 -3.68 -2.55 -12.59
CA GLY A 119 -2.93 -2.64 -11.35
C GLY A 119 -1.43 -2.76 -11.57
N ALA A 120 -0.98 -3.46 -12.60
CA ALA A 120 0.45 -3.53 -12.95
C ALA A 120 1.02 -2.17 -13.42
N VAL A 121 0.21 -1.41 -14.17
CA VAL A 121 0.59 -0.05 -14.62
C VAL A 121 0.65 0.90 -13.42
N PHE A 122 -0.37 0.88 -12.56
CA PHE A 122 -0.46 1.78 -11.40
C PHE A 122 0.60 1.45 -10.34
N ALA A 123 0.89 0.16 -10.11
CA ALA A 123 1.97 -0.27 -9.22
C ALA A 123 3.33 0.27 -9.67
N ARG A 124 3.62 0.25 -10.99
CA ARG A 124 4.84 0.84 -11.53
C ARG A 124 4.87 2.35 -11.33
N GLN A 125 3.77 3.04 -11.59
CA GLN A 125 3.67 4.50 -11.40
C GLN A 125 3.88 4.88 -9.93
N MET A 126 3.25 4.14 -9.01
CA MET A 126 3.38 4.32 -7.57
C MET A 126 4.84 4.15 -7.10
N LEU A 127 5.54 3.11 -7.57
CA LEU A 127 6.95 2.90 -7.27
C LEU A 127 7.82 4.07 -7.76
N GLN A 128 7.53 4.61 -8.95
CA GLN A 128 8.24 5.78 -9.49
C GLN A 128 8.00 7.06 -8.68
N GLN A 129 6.91 7.15 -7.93
CA GLN A 129 6.63 8.25 -7.00
C GLN A 129 7.31 8.06 -5.63
N GLY A 130 8.05 6.96 -5.42
CA GLY A 130 8.80 6.69 -4.20
C GLY A 130 8.09 5.79 -3.19
N PHE A 131 6.89 5.29 -3.50
CA PHE A 131 6.21 4.35 -2.64
C PHE A 131 6.74 2.94 -2.88
N THR A 132 7.56 2.45 -1.95
CA THR A 132 8.21 1.13 -2.05
C THR A 132 7.40 0.01 -1.41
N SER A 133 6.39 0.37 -0.61
CA SER A 133 5.42 -0.56 -0.02
C SER A 133 4.02 0.05 -0.04
N ALA A 134 2.99 -0.80 -0.08
CA ALA A 134 1.60 -0.37 0.00
C ALA A 134 0.69 -1.44 0.61
N ARG A 135 -0.47 -1.00 1.13
CA ARG A 135 -1.54 -1.86 1.59
C ARG A 135 -2.79 -1.61 0.75
N ASP A 136 -3.13 -2.59 -0.09
CA ASP A 136 -4.40 -2.61 -0.81
C ASP A 136 -5.51 -3.10 0.13
N VAL A 137 -6.56 -2.30 0.25
CA VAL A 137 -7.67 -2.54 1.18
C VAL A 137 -9.00 -2.76 0.48
N GLY A 138 -8.97 -3.16 -0.78
CA GLY A 138 -10.19 -3.52 -1.51
C GLY A 138 -9.93 -3.83 -2.97
N GLY A 139 -10.33 -5.01 -3.37
CA GLY A 139 -10.22 -5.53 -4.72
C GLY A 139 -10.71 -6.96 -4.73
N GLY A 140 -10.19 -7.77 -5.64
CA GLY A 140 -10.46 -9.19 -5.76
C GLY A 140 -9.18 -9.99 -6.01
N ASP A 141 -9.29 -11.12 -6.69
CA ASP A 141 -8.15 -11.99 -7.01
C ASP A 141 -7.10 -11.30 -7.89
N GLU A 142 -7.48 -10.26 -8.64
CA GLU A 142 -6.58 -9.42 -9.44
C GLU A 142 -5.50 -8.75 -8.58
N THR A 143 -5.83 -8.30 -7.37
CA THR A 143 -4.85 -7.65 -6.48
C THR A 143 -3.82 -8.65 -5.95
N VAL A 144 -4.23 -9.88 -5.66
CA VAL A 144 -3.32 -11.00 -5.33
C VAL A 144 -2.40 -11.31 -6.52
N ALA A 145 -2.95 -11.36 -7.73
CA ALA A 145 -2.16 -11.63 -8.93
C ALA A 145 -1.10 -10.53 -9.19
N VAL A 146 -1.45 -9.26 -8.98
CA VAL A 146 -0.51 -8.12 -9.09
C VAL A 146 0.59 -8.24 -8.04
N ARG A 147 0.25 -8.47 -6.76
CA ARG A 147 1.23 -8.70 -5.69
C ARG A 147 2.19 -9.83 -6.02
N ASP A 148 1.67 -10.99 -6.38
CA ASP A 148 2.48 -12.17 -6.65
C ASP A 148 3.38 -11.99 -7.88
N ALA A 149 2.93 -11.20 -8.88
CA ALA A 149 3.73 -10.84 -10.04
C ALA A 149 4.89 -9.88 -9.67
N ILE A 150 4.65 -8.94 -8.75
CA ILE A 150 5.70 -8.05 -8.20
C ILE A 150 6.72 -8.87 -7.40
N ASP A 151 6.25 -9.74 -6.51
CA ASP A 151 7.12 -10.56 -5.65
C ASP A 151 7.97 -11.55 -6.47
N ALA A 152 7.41 -12.06 -7.57
CA ALA A 152 8.13 -12.89 -8.53
C ALA A 152 9.07 -12.10 -9.47
N GLY A 153 9.12 -10.77 -9.38
CA GLY A 153 9.92 -9.91 -10.24
C GLY A 153 9.46 -9.85 -11.70
N LYS A 154 8.21 -10.25 -11.98
CA LYS A 154 7.64 -10.20 -13.34
C LYS A 154 7.23 -8.80 -13.74
N ILE A 155 6.81 -7.98 -12.80
CA ILE A 155 6.45 -6.57 -12.98
C ILE A 155 7.06 -5.71 -11.89
N GLN A 156 7.22 -4.41 -12.17
CA GLN A 156 7.70 -3.44 -11.18
C GLN A 156 6.54 -2.92 -10.35
N GLY A 157 6.75 -2.72 -9.04
CA GLY A 157 5.76 -2.16 -8.13
C GLY A 157 6.26 -2.13 -6.69
N PRO A 158 5.47 -1.57 -5.74
CA PRO A 158 5.75 -1.62 -4.32
C PRO A 158 5.62 -3.05 -3.77
N ARG A 159 6.10 -3.30 -2.55
CA ARG A 159 5.73 -4.50 -1.79
C ARG A 159 4.26 -4.34 -1.39
N LEU A 160 3.37 -5.17 -1.94
CA LEU A 160 1.94 -5.09 -1.65
C LEU A 160 1.54 -6.03 -0.51
N LEU A 161 0.65 -5.54 0.37
CA LEU A 161 -0.20 -6.37 1.21
C LEU A 161 -1.64 -6.17 0.72
N VAL A 162 -2.39 -7.25 0.56
CA VAL A 162 -3.73 -7.20 -0.08
C VAL A 162 -4.79 -7.81 0.81
N SER A 163 -5.99 -7.19 0.83
CA SER A 163 -7.13 -7.65 1.64
C SER A 163 -8.11 -8.54 0.90
N LEU A 164 -8.11 -8.54 -0.43
CA LEU A 164 -9.21 -9.02 -1.26
C LEU A 164 -10.49 -8.16 -1.08
N GLU A 165 -11.68 -8.74 -1.31
CA GLU A 165 -12.95 -8.03 -1.19
C GLU A 165 -13.14 -7.51 0.25
N PRO A 166 -13.60 -6.25 0.43
CA PRO A 166 -13.95 -5.77 1.76
C PRO A 166 -15.13 -6.56 2.34
N LEU A 167 -15.08 -6.86 3.65
CA LEU A 167 -16.15 -7.58 4.35
C LEU A 167 -17.16 -6.59 4.92
N GLY A 168 -18.42 -6.71 4.52
CA GLY A 168 -19.52 -5.86 4.98
C GLY A 168 -20.87 -6.55 4.84
N PRO A 169 -21.95 -5.97 5.42
CA PRO A 169 -23.29 -6.56 5.35
C PRO A 169 -23.93 -6.34 3.98
N THR A 170 -24.94 -7.14 3.68
CA THR A 170 -25.84 -6.94 2.55
C THR A 170 -26.36 -5.51 2.53
N ALA A 171 -26.37 -4.86 1.35
CA ALA A 171 -26.76 -3.47 1.13
C ALA A 171 -25.89 -2.44 1.88
N GLY A 172 -24.71 -2.82 2.34
CA GLY A 172 -23.71 -1.92 2.92
C GLY A 172 -22.71 -1.41 1.89
N HIS A 173 -21.83 -0.51 2.32
CA HIS A 173 -20.84 0.17 1.48
C HIS A 173 -19.92 -0.78 0.67
N GLY A 174 -19.68 -1.99 1.15
CA GLY A 174 -18.90 -3.02 0.46
C GLY A 174 -19.72 -4.02 -0.36
N ASP A 175 -21.06 -3.88 -0.43
CA ASP A 175 -21.87 -4.79 -1.25
C ASP A 175 -21.76 -4.41 -2.74
N PRO A 176 -21.18 -5.28 -3.57
CA PRO A 176 -21.00 -4.98 -5.00
C PRO A 176 -22.33 -4.87 -5.77
N ARG A 177 -23.45 -5.24 -5.17
CA ARG A 177 -24.79 -5.14 -5.77
C ARG A 177 -25.49 -3.83 -5.41
N ASP A 178 -24.92 -3.02 -4.54
CA ASP A 178 -25.55 -1.77 -4.11
C ASP A 178 -25.80 -0.85 -5.32
N GLY A 179 -27.07 -0.42 -5.47
CA GLY A 179 -27.50 0.40 -6.58
C GLY A 179 -27.70 -0.31 -7.94
N LEU A 180 -27.50 -1.63 -8.01
CA LEU A 180 -27.70 -2.42 -9.24
C LEU A 180 -29.08 -3.11 -9.24
N ASP A 181 -29.53 -3.53 -10.43
CA ASP A 181 -30.72 -4.37 -10.58
C ASP A 181 -30.49 -5.70 -9.81
N GLY A 182 -31.40 -6.04 -8.90
CA GLY A 182 -31.32 -7.25 -8.09
C GLY A 182 -31.34 -8.57 -8.87
N LYS A 183 -31.56 -8.55 -10.19
CA LYS A 183 -31.43 -9.70 -11.07
C LYS A 183 -30.00 -9.91 -11.56
N LEU A 184 -29.12 -8.91 -11.43
CA LEU A 184 -27.73 -9.05 -11.78
C LEU A 184 -27.02 -9.95 -10.77
N SER A 185 -26.15 -10.79 -11.26
CA SER A 185 -25.30 -11.65 -10.44
C SER A 185 -23.96 -11.86 -11.14
N HIS A 186 -22.90 -11.96 -10.36
CA HIS A 186 -21.56 -12.25 -10.84
C HIS A 186 -20.87 -13.19 -9.86
N PRO A 187 -20.10 -14.19 -10.32
CA PRO A 187 -19.29 -15.00 -9.44
C PRO A 187 -18.36 -14.14 -8.58
N GLY A 188 -18.33 -14.41 -7.27
CA GLY A 188 -17.50 -13.68 -6.33
C GLY A 188 -18.18 -12.52 -5.60
N TRP A 189 -19.33 -12.03 -6.05
CA TRP A 189 -20.05 -10.93 -5.36
C TRP A 189 -20.42 -11.24 -3.91
N GLU A 190 -20.61 -12.54 -3.59
CA GLU A 190 -20.89 -12.98 -2.21
C GLU A 190 -19.65 -13.06 -1.31
N ASN A 191 -18.44 -12.93 -1.87
CA ASN A 191 -17.21 -13.17 -1.12
C ASN A 191 -16.99 -12.16 0.02
N GLY A 192 -17.45 -10.92 -0.16
CA GLY A 192 -17.38 -9.86 0.85
C GLY A 192 -18.58 -9.79 1.79
N ILE A 193 -19.66 -10.56 1.55
CA ILE A 193 -20.91 -10.42 2.32
C ILE A 193 -20.82 -11.13 3.66
N VAL A 194 -21.17 -10.39 4.72
CA VAL A 194 -21.17 -10.81 6.13
C VAL A 194 -22.39 -10.25 6.83
N ASP A 195 -23.39 -11.11 7.05
CA ASP A 195 -24.65 -10.77 7.74
C ASP A 195 -24.78 -11.49 9.10
N THR A 196 -23.78 -12.27 9.49
CA THR A 196 -23.73 -12.93 10.80
C THR A 196 -22.29 -13.09 11.30
N PRO A 197 -22.05 -13.24 12.61
CA PRO A 197 -20.73 -13.52 13.17
C PRO A 197 -20.08 -14.81 12.60
N GLU A 198 -20.88 -15.82 12.29
CA GLU A 198 -20.41 -17.08 11.69
C GLU A 198 -19.92 -16.87 10.27
N GLN A 199 -20.64 -16.08 9.47
CA GLN A 199 -20.19 -15.70 8.12
C GLN A 199 -18.87 -14.90 8.20
N ALA A 200 -18.75 -13.97 9.15
CA ALA A 200 -17.50 -13.24 9.37
C ALA A 200 -16.30 -14.18 9.57
N ARG A 201 -16.44 -15.20 10.44
CA ARG A 201 -15.38 -16.21 10.66
C ARG A 201 -15.06 -17.01 9.42
N ILE A 202 -16.08 -17.39 8.64
CA ILE A 202 -15.91 -18.15 7.40
C ILE A 202 -15.17 -17.29 6.36
N ARG A 203 -15.65 -16.06 6.10
CA ARG A 203 -15.07 -15.17 5.10
C ARG A 203 -13.62 -14.81 5.40
N VAL A 204 -13.28 -14.54 6.66
CA VAL A 204 -11.89 -14.29 7.07
C VAL A 204 -10.97 -15.48 6.73
N ARG A 205 -11.43 -16.72 6.97
CA ARG A 205 -10.66 -17.93 6.64
C ARG A 205 -10.56 -18.16 5.13
N GLU A 206 -11.63 -17.86 4.39
CA GLU A 206 -11.64 -17.95 2.92
C GLU A 206 -10.67 -16.93 2.32
N HIS A 207 -10.66 -15.70 2.80
CA HIS A 207 -9.72 -14.66 2.38
C HIS A 207 -8.28 -15.09 2.66
N LYS A 208 -7.99 -15.64 3.86
CA LYS A 208 -6.67 -16.20 4.16
C LYS A 208 -6.27 -17.31 3.20
N ARG A 209 -7.19 -18.22 2.87
CA ARG A 209 -6.95 -19.31 1.90
C ARG A 209 -6.68 -18.79 0.48
N ARG A 210 -7.31 -17.69 0.07
CA ARG A 210 -7.13 -17.05 -1.22
C ARG A 210 -5.89 -16.15 -1.28
N GLY A 211 -5.17 -15.98 -0.17
CA GLY A 211 -3.91 -15.26 -0.12
C GLY A 211 -3.98 -13.84 0.44
N ALA A 212 -5.07 -13.46 1.11
CA ALA A 212 -5.13 -12.18 1.82
C ALA A 212 -4.06 -12.08 2.91
N ASP A 213 -3.43 -10.93 3.03
CA ASP A 213 -2.45 -10.57 4.05
C ASP A 213 -3.10 -9.89 5.27
N LEU A 214 -4.27 -9.29 5.06
CA LEU A 214 -5.05 -8.56 6.05
C LEU A 214 -6.54 -8.68 5.73
N ILE A 215 -7.38 -8.15 6.60
CA ILE A 215 -8.81 -8.04 6.39
C ILE A 215 -9.23 -6.57 6.36
N LYS A 216 -10.11 -6.21 5.42
CA LYS A 216 -10.82 -4.93 5.40
C LYS A 216 -12.28 -5.15 5.79
N LEU A 217 -12.76 -4.36 6.74
CA LEU A 217 -14.16 -4.32 7.15
C LEU A 217 -14.83 -3.02 6.68
N MET A 218 -16.14 -3.09 6.46
CA MET A 218 -17.04 -1.96 6.15
C MET A 218 -18.14 -1.81 7.23
N PRO A 219 -17.76 -1.43 8.46
CA PRO A 219 -18.72 -1.33 9.57
C PRO A 219 -19.75 -0.21 9.44
N SER A 220 -19.51 0.80 8.62
CA SER A 220 -20.46 1.90 8.40
C SER A 220 -20.84 2.05 6.94
N GLY A 221 -21.88 2.82 6.67
CA GLY A 221 -22.16 3.33 5.34
C GLY A 221 -21.03 4.24 4.85
N GLY A 222 -21.02 4.52 3.55
CA GLY A 222 -20.01 5.30 2.88
C GLY A 222 -20.57 6.41 1.99
N ILE A 223 -19.65 7.19 1.43
CA ILE A 223 -19.98 8.26 0.49
C ILE A 223 -20.14 7.70 -0.93
N ALA A 224 -19.24 6.81 -1.34
CA ALA A 224 -19.18 6.28 -2.71
C ALA A 224 -20.12 5.08 -2.96
N SER A 225 -21.18 4.93 -2.20
CA SER A 225 -22.24 3.90 -2.33
C SER A 225 -23.61 4.54 -2.51
N THR A 226 -24.57 3.78 -3.04
CA THR A 226 -25.93 4.28 -3.36
C THR A 226 -26.90 4.16 -2.20
N GLY A 227 -26.98 2.99 -1.57
CA GLY A 227 -28.09 2.58 -0.69
C GLY A 227 -27.90 2.86 0.79
N ASP A 228 -26.73 3.29 1.24
CA ASP A 228 -26.41 3.47 2.65
C ASP A 228 -26.20 4.95 3.05
N ASP A 229 -26.16 5.20 4.36
CA ASP A 229 -25.85 6.51 4.94
C ASP A 229 -24.52 6.46 5.70
N PRO A 230 -23.57 7.36 5.41
CA PRO A 230 -22.27 7.43 6.09
C PRO A 230 -22.36 7.68 7.60
N ARG A 231 -23.55 8.04 8.12
CA ARG A 231 -23.80 8.24 9.55
C ARG A 231 -24.27 6.99 10.27
N GLN A 232 -24.49 5.87 9.56
CA GLN A 232 -25.02 4.63 10.13
C GLN A 232 -23.95 3.59 10.35
N GLN A 233 -23.98 2.93 11.51
CA GLN A 233 -23.28 1.67 11.71
C GLN A 233 -24.10 0.55 11.06
N LEU A 234 -23.48 -0.26 10.21
CA LEU A 234 -24.12 -1.31 9.44
C LEU A 234 -23.76 -2.71 9.97
N MET A 235 -22.49 -2.96 10.33
CA MET A 235 -22.12 -4.20 11.01
C MET A 235 -22.47 -4.15 12.49
N THR A 236 -22.96 -5.26 13.03
CA THR A 236 -23.14 -5.41 14.48
C THR A 236 -21.78 -5.51 15.20
N ASN A 237 -21.78 -5.26 16.51
CA ASN A 237 -20.56 -5.39 17.32
C ASN A 237 -20.04 -6.83 17.34
N GLU A 238 -20.95 -7.81 17.28
CA GLU A 238 -20.68 -9.24 17.26
C GLU A 238 -20.01 -9.67 15.95
N GLU A 239 -20.44 -9.15 14.82
CA GLU A 239 -19.83 -9.40 13.50
C GLU A 239 -18.42 -8.81 13.41
N MET A 240 -18.25 -7.55 13.82
CA MET A 240 -16.93 -6.91 13.88
C MET A 240 -15.97 -7.71 14.77
N ARG A 241 -16.40 -8.08 15.99
CA ARG A 241 -15.57 -8.85 16.92
C ARG A 241 -15.21 -10.21 16.35
N ALA A 242 -16.17 -10.94 15.76
CA ALA A 242 -15.93 -12.25 15.16
C ALA A 242 -14.90 -12.19 14.00
N ALA A 243 -14.98 -11.16 13.16
CA ALA A 243 -14.00 -10.92 12.09
C ALA A 243 -12.60 -10.64 12.67
N VAL A 244 -12.50 -9.70 13.61
CA VAL A 244 -11.22 -9.26 14.21
C VAL A 244 -10.54 -10.40 14.96
N GLU A 245 -11.24 -11.10 15.84
CA GLU A 245 -10.71 -12.24 16.60
C GLU A 245 -10.18 -13.34 15.66
N THR A 246 -10.93 -13.62 14.58
CA THR A 246 -10.52 -14.64 13.62
C THR A 246 -9.31 -14.20 12.80
N ALA A 247 -9.27 -12.95 12.36
CA ALA A 247 -8.14 -12.38 11.62
C ALA A 247 -6.86 -12.39 12.47
N HIS A 248 -6.93 -11.90 13.71
CA HIS A 248 -5.79 -11.87 14.62
C HIS A 248 -5.29 -13.28 14.97
N ALA A 249 -6.18 -14.25 15.16
CA ALA A 249 -5.81 -15.65 15.38
C ALA A 249 -5.05 -16.27 14.18
N LEU A 250 -5.24 -15.70 12.97
CA LEU A 250 -4.54 -16.10 11.75
C LEU A 250 -3.32 -15.19 11.42
N GLY A 251 -2.97 -14.28 12.33
CA GLY A 251 -1.84 -13.36 12.17
C GLY A 251 -2.09 -12.22 11.18
N MET A 252 -3.35 -11.92 10.86
CA MET A 252 -3.75 -10.85 9.96
C MET A 252 -4.21 -9.61 10.72
N LYS A 253 -3.82 -8.42 10.23
CA LYS A 253 -4.31 -7.12 10.69
C LYS A 253 -5.70 -6.84 10.14
N VAL A 254 -6.44 -5.92 10.79
CA VAL A 254 -7.78 -5.51 10.38
C VAL A 254 -7.85 -4.00 10.18
N ALA A 255 -8.19 -3.58 8.96
CA ALA A 255 -8.52 -2.21 8.60
C ALA A 255 -10.04 -2.04 8.54
N ALA A 256 -10.57 -0.88 8.95
CA ALA A 256 -12.00 -0.66 8.98
C ALA A 256 -12.40 0.72 8.43
N HIS A 257 -13.21 0.71 7.35
CA HIS A 257 -13.85 1.91 6.81
C HIS A 257 -14.95 2.38 7.76
N ILE A 258 -14.79 3.51 8.43
CA ILE A 258 -15.78 3.96 9.41
C ILE A 258 -15.81 5.48 9.49
N TYR A 259 -17.03 6.03 9.41
CA TYR A 259 -17.25 7.47 9.61
C TYR A 259 -17.82 7.83 10.99
N PRO A 260 -18.91 7.20 11.52
CA PRO A 260 -19.58 7.66 12.72
C PRO A 260 -18.76 7.40 13.99
N ALA A 261 -18.67 8.38 14.90
CA ALA A 261 -17.92 8.28 16.15
C ALA A 261 -18.30 7.02 16.98
N ALA A 262 -19.59 6.73 17.14
CA ALA A 262 -20.05 5.56 17.88
C ALA A 262 -19.60 4.23 17.24
N ALA A 263 -19.64 4.14 15.89
CA ALA A 263 -19.18 2.97 15.16
C ALA A 263 -17.66 2.80 15.26
N ILE A 264 -16.90 3.92 15.20
CA ILE A 264 -15.45 3.90 15.43
C ILE A 264 -15.14 3.37 16.83
N GLU A 265 -15.81 3.87 17.86
CA GLU A 265 -15.63 3.39 19.24
C GLU A 265 -15.90 1.90 19.38
N ASN A 266 -16.96 1.39 18.74
CA ASN A 266 -17.32 -0.03 18.75
C ASN A 266 -16.27 -0.88 18.03
N ALA A 267 -15.79 -0.45 16.88
CA ALA A 267 -14.74 -1.13 16.12
C ALA A 267 -13.39 -1.14 16.86
N VAL A 268 -13.02 -0.02 17.51
CA VAL A 268 -11.82 0.06 18.35
C VAL A 268 -11.91 -0.91 19.52
N ARG A 269 -13.08 -1.02 20.18
CA ARG A 269 -13.31 -2.01 21.24
C ARG A 269 -13.33 -3.45 20.73
N ALA A 270 -13.72 -3.67 19.47
CA ALA A 270 -13.59 -4.97 18.80
C ALA A 270 -12.14 -5.33 18.45
N GLY A 271 -11.21 -4.34 18.44
CA GLY A 271 -9.78 -4.55 18.28
C GLY A 271 -9.25 -4.29 16.87
N VAL A 272 -9.91 -3.47 16.05
CA VAL A 272 -9.38 -3.09 14.72
C VAL A 272 -8.02 -2.39 14.84
N ASP A 273 -7.11 -2.67 13.92
CA ASP A 273 -5.75 -2.12 13.93
C ASP A 273 -5.71 -0.70 13.34
N SER A 274 -6.59 -0.39 12.38
CA SER A 274 -6.74 0.96 11.84
C SER A 274 -8.18 1.32 11.54
N VAL A 275 -8.46 2.61 11.71
CA VAL A 275 -9.67 3.29 11.25
C VAL A 275 -9.30 4.08 10.00
N GLU A 276 -9.95 3.78 8.92
CA GLU A 276 -9.82 4.47 7.65
C GLU A 276 -10.82 5.63 7.63
N HIS A 277 -10.36 6.80 7.15
CA HIS A 277 -11.14 8.05 7.08
C HIS A 277 -11.45 8.68 8.44
N GLY A 278 -12.30 8.08 9.26
CA GLY A 278 -12.64 8.59 10.57
C GLY A 278 -13.34 9.96 10.58
N SER A 279 -14.12 10.28 9.53
CA SER A 279 -14.58 11.64 9.21
C SER A 279 -15.44 12.30 10.29
N PHE A 280 -16.20 11.53 11.08
CA PHE A 280 -17.02 12.05 12.19
C PHE A 280 -16.41 11.74 13.57
N ALA A 281 -15.11 11.42 13.64
CA ALA A 281 -14.44 11.17 14.91
C ALA A 281 -14.44 12.42 15.79
N THR A 282 -14.49 12.22 17.10
CA THR A 282 -14.46 13.27 18.13
C THR A 282 -13.15 13.19 18.93
N GLU A 283 -12.87 14.19 19.76
CA GLU A 283 -11.73 14.13 20.69
C GLU A 283 -11.78 12.87 21.57
N GLN A 284 -12.97 12.47 22.03
CA GLN A 284 -13.17 11.26 22.83
C GLN A 284 -12.83 9.98 22.00
N THR A 285 -13.28 9.95 20.75
CA THR A 285 -12.99 8.85 19.81
C THR A 285 -11.48 8.71 19.60
N PHE A 286 -10.76 9.81 19.34
CA PHE A 286 -9.30 9.78 19.16
C PHE A 286 -8.57 9.38 20.45
N ALA A 287 -9.07 9.80 21.62
CA ALA A 287 -8.51 9.37 22.90
C ALA A 287 -8.66 7.85 23.10
N LEU A 288 -9.80 7.27 22.70
CA LEU A 288 -10.02 5.83 22.74
C LEU A 288 -9.10 5.08 21.76
N MET A 289 -8.99 5.56 20.50
CA MET A 289 -8.06 5.00 19.53
C MET A 289 -6.61 5.00 20.04
N LYS A 290 -6.17 6.12 20.63
CA LYS A 290 -4.85 6.22 21.25
C LYS A 290 -4.64 5.20 22.36
N ALA A 291 -5.62 5.04 23.25
CA ALA A 291 -5.55 4.10 24.37
C ALA A 291 -5.45 2.64 23.91
N HIS A 292 -6.06 2.31 22.78
CA HIS A 292 -6.03 0.97 22.19
C HIS A 292 -4.88 0.77 21.18
N GLY A 293 -4.13 1.82 20.84
CA GLY A 293 -3.06 1.76 19.84
C GLY A 293 -3.55 1.68 18.39
N THR A 294 -4.85 1.91 18.15
CA THR A 294 -5.47 1.92 16.83
C THR A 294 -4.99 3.14 16.03
N TYR A 295 -4.60 2.92 14.79
CA TYR A 295 -4.17 3.96 13.86
C TYR A 295 -5.33 4.69 13.21
N LEU A 296 -5.15 5.97 12.88
CA LEU A 296 -5.95 6.70 11.91
C LEU A 296 -5.23 6.71 10.57
N VAL A 297 -5.94 6.41 9.47
CA VAL A 297 -5.51 6.59 8.08
C VAL A 297 -6.49 7.57 7.42
N PRO A 298 -6.15 8.86 7.33
CA PRO A 298 -7.14 9.92 7.06
C PRO A 298 -7.59 10.03 5.60
N THR A 299 -6.77 9.64 4.62
CA THR A 299 -7.08 9.58 3.18
C THR A 299 -7.67 10.88 2.59
N LEU A 300 -7.03 12.01 2.85
CA LEU A 300 -7.54 13.31 2.41
C LEU A 300 -7.55 13.44 0.88
N THR A 301 -6.67 12.72 0.20
CA THR A 301 -6.52 12.76 -1.27
C THR A 301 -7.80 12.35 -1.98
N VAL A 302 -8.43 11.25 -1.57
CA VAL A 302 -9.66 10.76 -2.21
C VAL A 302 -10.80 11.76 -2.08
N TYR A 303 -10.92 12.44 -0.94
CA TYR A 303 -11.96 13.47 -0.74
C TYR A 303 -11.77 14.66 -1.69
N ASP A 304 -10.54 15.14 -1.90
CA ASP A 304 -10.28 16.24 -2.85
C ASP A 304 -10.64 15.85 -4.29
N ILE A 305 -10.33 14.60 -4.67
CA ILE A 305 -10.65 14.09 -6.00
C ILE A 305 -12.16 13.93 -6.17
N PHE A 306 -12.84 13.27 -5.24
CA PHE A 306 -14.28 13.04 -5.32
C PHE A 306 -15.08 14.33 -5.23
N TYR A 307 -14.64 15.29 -4.39
CA TYR A 307 -15.26 16.61 -4.33
C TYR A 307 -15.20 17.36 -5.67
N ALA A 308 -14.03 17.34 -6.33
CA ALA A 308 -13.89 17.96 -7.63
C ALA A 308 -14.80 17.30 -8.68
N VAL A 309 -14.86 15.96 -8.69
CA VAL A 309 -15.75 15.21 -9.59
C VAL A 309 -17.22 15.45 -9.25
N ALA A 310 -17.60 15.43 -7.96
CA ALA A 310 -18.98 15.67 -7.52
C ALA A 310 -19.50 17.06 -7.93
N ARG A 311 -18.61 18.07 -7.92
CA ARG A 311 -18.92 19.43 -8.33
C ARG A 311 -19.01 19.60 -9.84
N ASP A 312 -18.04 19.06 -10.58
CA ASP A 312 -17.81 19.37 -12.00
C ASP A 312 -18.36 18.29 -12.94
N HIS A 313 -18.36 17.02 -12.51
CA HIS A 313 -18.70 15.84 -13.30
C HIS A 313 -19.49 14.78 -12.50
N PRO A 314 -20.63 15.14 -11.86
CA PRO A 314 -21.39 14.22 -11.01
C PRO A 314 -21.89 12.95 -11.74
N GLU A 315 -21.99 12.99 -13.06
CA GLU A 315 -22.37 11.85 -13.92
C GLU A 315 -21.33 10.73 -13.93
N LEU A 316 -20.10 11.01 -13.54
CA LEU A 316 -19.04 9.98 -13.42
C LEU A 316 -19.11 9.21 -12.10
N LEU A 317 -19.87 9.70 -11.13
CA LEU A 317 -20.03 9.06 -9.84
C LEU A 317 -21.22 8.09 -9.83
N THR A 318 -21.18 7.12 -8.94
CA THR A 318 -22.33 6.26 -8.62
C THR A 318 -23.52 7.13 -8.20
N PRO A 319 -24.76 6.81 -8.60
CA PRO A 319 -25.94 7.59 -8.20
C PRO A 319 -26.03 7.79 -6.68
N GLY A 320 -26.28 9.04 -6.26
CA GLY A 320 -26.36 9.40 -4.84
C GLY A 320 -25.02 9.80 -4.19
N THR A 321 -23.87 9.51 -4.79
CA THR A 321 -22.54 9.86 -4.25
C THR A 321 -22.29 11.37 -4.22
N ALA A 322 -22.56 12.10 -5.32
CA ALA A 322 -22.25 13.52 -5.40
C ALA A 322 -22.88 14.37 -4.29
N PRO A 323 -24.17 14.23 -3.94
CA PRO A 323 -24.75 14.95 -2.80
C PRO A 323 -24.12 14.59 -1.45
N LYS A 324 -23.76 13.32 -1.23
CA LYS A 324 -23.08 12.88 0.00
C LYS A 324 -21.70 13.52 0.11
N GLU A 325 -20.93 13.53 -1.00
CA GLU A 325 -19.59 14.11 -1.04
C GLU A 325 -19.63 15.62 -0.77
N LEU A 326 -20.45 16.38 -1.51
CA LEU A 326 -20.58 17.83 -1.34
C LEU A 326 -21.01 18.25 0.07
N ALA A 327 -21.73 17.36 0.79
CA ALA A 327 -22.14 17.60 2.16
C ALA A 327 -21.06 17.29 3.20
N ASN A 328 -20.03 16.50 2.87
CA ASN A 328 -19.09 15.92 3.85
C ASN A 328 -17.60 16.19 3.55
N ASP A 329 -17.22 16.77 2.42
CA ASP A 329 -15.83 16.94 1.94
C ASP A 329 -14.85 17.57 2.93
N LEU A 330 -15.33 18.53 3.71
CA LEU A 330 -14.49 19.26 4.66
C LEU A 330 -14.27 18.54 6.00
N LEU A 331 -15.02 17.47 6.27
CA LEU A 331 -15.00 16.83 7.59
C LEU A 331 -13.66 16.16 7.91
N PRO A 332 -13.02 15.40 7.01
CA PRO A 332 -11.72 14.81 7.30
C PRO A 332 -10.66 15.87 7.57
N LYS A 333 -10.67 16.97 6.80
CA LYS A 333 -9.74 18.10 6.96
C LYS A 333 -9.94 18.82 8.30
N LYS A 334 -11.18 18.97 8.76
CA LYS A 334 -11.48 19.55 10.07
C LYS A 334 -11.08 18.64 11.23
N ASN A 335 -11.14 17.33 11.02
CA ASN A 335 -10.84 16.35 12.07
C ASN A 335 -9.34 16.08 12.23
N LEU A 336 -8.54 16.23 11.17
CA LEU A 336 -7.11 15.95 11.25
C LEU A 336 -6.39 16.78 12.33
N PRO A 337 -6.62 18.10 12.50
CA PRO A 337 -6.02 18.86 13.59
C PRO A 337 -6.38 18.32 14.98
N LEU A 338 -7.59 17.82 15.17
CA LEU A 338 -8.03 17.20 16.42
C LEU A 338 -7.28 15.88 16.67
N ALA A 339 -7.13 15.06 15.63
CA ALA A 339 -6.38 13.81 15.68
C ALA A 339 -4.91 14.07 16.05
N VAL A 340 -4.25 15.02 15.38
CA VAL A 340 -2.86 15.42 15.68
C VAL A 340 -2.74 15.88 17.13
N LYS A 341 -3.62 16.77 17.59
CA LYS A 341 -3.64 17.27 18.98
C LYS A 341 -3.84 16.15 20.00
N SER A 342 -4.67 15.16 19.72
CA SER A 342 -4.93 14.02 20.61
C SER A 342 -3.70 13.13 20.76
N GLY A 343 -2.80 13.12 19.78
CA GLY A 343 -1.65 12.24 19.70
C GLY A 343 -2.03 10.80 19.38
N VAL A 344 -3.17 10.58 18.68
CA VAL A 344 -3.45 9.28 18.06
C VAL A 344 -2.39 8.99 17.00
N LYS A 345 -2.03 7.72 16.83
CA LYS A 345 -1.09 7.32 15.78
C LYS A 345 -1.74 7.54 14.40
N ILE A 346 -1.04 8.22 13.50
CA ILE A 346 -1.49 8.47 12.13
C ILE A 346 -0.53 7.76 11.18
N ALA A 347 -1.10 7.00 10.23
CA ALA A 347 -0.39 6.44 9.11
C ALA A 347 -0.90 7.04 7.79
N TYR A 348 -0.03 7.10 6.81
CA TYR A 348 -0.29 7.66 5.49
C TYR A 348 -1.21 6.73 4.69
N GLY A 349 -2.17 7.28 3.96
CA GLY A 349 -3.03 6.56 3.03
C GLY A 349 -3.79 7.52 2.15
N THR A 350 -3.97 7.15 0.87
CA THR A 350 -4.55 8.02 -0.16
C THR A 350 -5.95 7.63 -0.60
N ASP A 351 -6.28 6.34 -0.52
CA ASP A 351 -7.53 5.73 -1.01
C ASP A 351 -7.73 5.87 -2.54
N ILE A 352 -6.62 5.75 -3.28
CA ILE A 352 -6.63 5.75 -4.74
C ILE A 352 -5.88 4.53 -5.29
N GLY A 353 -6.10 4.22 -6.57
CA GLY A 353 -5.30 3.25 -7.34
C GLY A 353 -4.42 3.97 -8.35
N GLU A 354 -5.07 4.57 -9.35
CA GLU A 354 -4.42 5.47 -10.30
C GLU A 354 -4.19 6.85 -9.65
N GLY A 355 -3.10 7.53 -9.99
CA GLY A 355 -2.94 8.94 -9.68
C GLY A 355 -1.67 9.31 -8.93
N ASP A 356 -1.70 10.49 -8.29
CA ASP A 356 -0.57 11.02 -7.52
C ASP A 356 -0.75 10.72 -6.03
N HIS A 357 -0.14 9.63 -5.59
CA HIS A 357 -0.13 9.23 -4.18
C HIS A 357 0.57 10.24 -3.28
N ALA A 358 1.46 11.08 -3.81
CA ALA A 358 2.20 12.04 -3.02
C ALA A 358 1.42 13.32 -2.67
N MET A 359 0.22 13.51 -3.24
CA MET A 359 -0.69 14.61 -2.87
C MET A 359 -1.01 14.64 -1.37
N GLU A 360 -1.14 13.48 -0.75
CA GLU A 360 -1.50 13.36 0.68
C GLU A 360 -0.49 14.06 1.59
N PHE A 361 0.81 14.12 1.25
CA PHE A 361 1.80 14.89 2.04
C PHE A 361 1.39 16.35 2.19
N GLY A 362 1.04 16.99 1.06
CA GLY A 362 0.61 18.38 1.06
C GLY A 362 -0.67 18.61 1.86
N LEU A 363 -1.63 17.71 1.74
CA LEU A 363 -2.91 17.76 2.44
C LEU A 363 -2.74 17.56 3.96
N LEU A 364 -1.95 16.58 4.37
CA LEU A 364 -1.66 16.34 5.79
C LEU A 364 -0.99 17.57 6.44
N ILE A 365 -0.01 18.17 5.76
CA ILE A 365 0.71 19.33 6.28
C ILE A 365 -0.19 20.57 6.29
N ALA A 366 -0.96 20.84 5.24
CA ALA A 366 -1.89 21.95 5.17
C ALA A 366 -2.98 21.89 6.25
N ASN A 367 -3.30 20.69 6.74
CA ASN A 367 -4.31 20.45 7.76
C ASN A 367 -3.74 20.11 9.15
N GLY A 368 -2.51 20.54 9.46
CA GLY A 368 -2.00 20.63 10.81
C GLY A 368 -0.89 19.68 11.23
N MET A 369 -0.46 18.75 10.36
CA MET A 369 0.72 17.92 10.63
C MET A 369 2.00 18.71 10.34
N LYS A 370 3.04 18.49 11.16
CA LYS A 370 4.37 19.00 10.82
C LYS A 370 4.98 18.16 9.69
N PRO A 371 5.90 18.74 8.87
CA PRO A 371 6.52 17.98 7.77
C PRO A 371 7.17 16.67 8.22
N LEU A 372 7.87 16.65 9.37
CA LEU A 372 8.43 15.40 9.91
C LEU A 372 7.35 14.39 10.29
N GLU A 373 6.24 14.82 10.88
CA GLU A 373 5.14 13.94 11.27
C GLU A 373 4.51 13.30 10.01
N ALA A 374 4.35 14.05 8.92
CA ALA A 374 3.85 13.52 7.64
C ALA A 374 4.82 12.50 7.02
N VAL A 375 6.15 12.76 7.06
CA VAL A 375 7.17 11.79 6.64
C VAL A 375 7.12 10.54 7.50
N LEU A 376 7.00 10.67 8.82
CA LEU A 376 6.90 9.53 9.73
C LEU A 376 5.60 8.76 9.54
N ALA A 377 4.49 9.42 9.19
CA ALA A 377 3.23 8.76 8.82
C ALA A 377 3.39 7.86 7.59
N ALA A 378 4.17 8.30 6.56
CA ALA A 378 4.44 7.56 5.33
C ALA A 378 5.63 6.59 5.43
N THR A 379 6.25 6.43 6.61
CA THR A 379 7.43 5.57 6.79
C THR A 379 7.29 4.70 8.03
N ARG A 380 7.84 5.13 9.16
CA ARG A 380 7.87 4.38 10.42
C ARG A 380 6.49 3.96 10.90
N ASN A 381 5.54 4.89 10.94
CA ASN A 381 4.19 4.63 11.46
C ASN A 381 3.43 3.66 10.54
N ALA A 382 3.54 3.86 9.23
CA ALA A 382 2.97 2.95 8.24
C ALA A 382 3.55 1.54 8.37
N ALA A 383 4.88 1.41 8.49
CA ALA A 383 5.54 0.11 8.68
C ALA A 383 5.09 -0.58 10.00
N ASP A 384 4.89 0.18 11.09
CA ASP A 384 4.37 -0.33 12.37
C ASP A 384 2.93 -0.83 12.22
N LEU A 385 2.05 -0.03 11.59
CA LEU A 385 0.68 -0.43 11.30
C LEU A 385 0.62 -1.73 10.48
N LEU A 386 1.44 -1.83 9.44
CA LEU A 386 1.47 -3.01 8.57
C LEU A 386 2.15 -4.24 9.22
N GLY A 387 2.79 -4.09 10.39
CA GLY A 387 3.53 -5.17 11.04
C GLY A 387 4.81 -5.57 10.32
N VAL A 388 5.42 -4.65 9.58
CA VAL A 388 6.64 -4.87 8.78
C VAL A 388 7.80 -3.94 9.21
N ALA A 389 7.67 -3.34 10.39
CA ALA A 389 8.64 -2.38 10.93
C ALA A 389 10.03 -2.97 11.19
N ASP A 390 10.17 -4.28 11.23
CA ASP A 390 11.45 -5.00 11.28
C ASP A 390 12.17 -5.06 9.92
N ARG A 391 11.47 -4.76 8.82
CA ARG A 391 11.97 -4.89 7.43
C ARG A 391 12.11 -3.56 6.69
N VAL A 392 11.14 -2.64 6.85
CA VAL A 392 11.03 -1.37 6.12
C VAL A 392 10.65 -0.21 7.03
N GLY A 393 10.48 1.01 6.48
CA GLY A 393 10.03 2.21 7.19
C GLY A 393 11.12 2.96 7.95
N SER A 394 12.36 2.48 7.94
CA SER A 394 13.52 3.19 8.49
C SER A 394 14.82 2.77 7.81
N VAL A 395 15.82 3.66 7.83
CA VAL A 395 17.14 3.42 7.26
C VAL A 395 18.07 2.93 8.37
N GLN A 396 18.15 1.61 8.53
CA GLN A 396 18.93 0.94 9.58
C GLN A 396 19.56 -0.34 9.02
N ALA A 397 20.71 -0.74 9.57
CA ALA A 397 21.34 -2.01 9.23
C ALA A 397 20.37 -3.19 9.44
N GLY A 398 20.37 -4.15 8.51
CA GLY A 398 19.51 -5.32 8.48
C GLY A 398 18.15 -5.12 7.79
N ARG A 399 17.73 -3.88 7.55
CA ARG A 399 16.50 -3.55 6.83
C ARG A 399 16.66 -3.68 5.33
N PHE A 400 15.57 -3.78 4.60
CA PHE A 400 15.61 -3.65 3.14
C PHE A 400 16.14 -2.27 2.74
N ALA A 401 16.92 -2.24 1.67
CA ALA A 401 17.40 -1.00 1.05
C ALA A 401 16.26 -0.38 0.20
N ASP A 402 15.21 0.08 0.90
CA ASP A 402 14.09 0.81 0.34
C ASP A 402 14.29 2.28 0.69
N LEU A 403 14.73 3.07 -0.29
CA LEU A 403 15.23 4.45 -0.10
C LEU A 403 14.64 5.37 -1.16
N VAL A 404 14.36 6.60 -0.77
CA VAL A 404 14.04 7.69 -1.69
C VAL A 404 14.92 8.89 -1.41
N ALA A 405 15.10 9.76 -2.39
CA ALA A 405 15.76 11.05 -2.17
C ALA A 405 14.97 12.20 -2.81
N VAL A 406 15.05 13.36 -2.16
CA VAL A 406 14.51 14.65 -2.63
C VAL A 406 15.63 15.70 -2.65
N ASP A 407 15.53 16.67 -3.57
CA ASP A 407 16.63 17.60 -3.85
C ASP A 407 16.66 18.84 -2.93
N ALA A 408 16.00 18.75 -1.77
CA ALA A 408 16.06 19.76 -0.72
C ALA A 408 15.71 19.16 0.65
N ASP A 409 15.77 19.98 1.69
CA ASP A 409 15.30 19.63 3.03
C ASP A 409 13.78 19.65 3.08
N PRO A 410 13.09 18.49 3.16
CA PRO A 410 11.63 18.42 3.16
C PRO A 410 11.00 18.96 4.45
N LEU A 411 11.78 19.16 5.52
CA LEU A 411 11.28 19.73 6.78
C LEU A 411 11.07 21.24 6.69
N THR A 412 11.84 21.91 5.81
CA THR A 412 11.73 23.35 5.56
C THR A 412 11.05 23.68 4.23
N ARG A 413 11.10 22.75 3.27
CA ARG A 413 10.48 22.86 1.94
C ARG A 413 9.67 21.58 1.62
N PRO A 414 8.53 21.35 2.29
CA PRO A 414 7.77 20.11 2.13
C PRO A 414 7.24 19.87 0.70
N GLN A 415 7.18 20.90 -0.13
CA GLN A 415 6.78 20.81 -1.55
C GLN A 415 7.71 19.92 -2.38
N VAL A 416 8.87 19.53 -1.86
CA VAL A 416 9.77 18.60 -2.58
C VAL A 416 9.37 17.14 -2.40
N LEU A 417 8.55 16.80 -1.39
CA LEU A 417 8.14 15.41 -1.11
C LEU A 417 7.47 14.71 -2.30
N PRO A 418 6.61 15.36 -3.10
CA PRO A 418 6.05 14.77 -4.31
C PRO A 418 7.05 14.59 -5.46
N HIS A 419 8.26 15.14 -5.36
CA HIS A 419 9.23 15.19 -6.45
C HIS A 419 10.51 14.42 -6.10
N VAL A 420 10.37 13.10 -5.90
CA VAL A 420 11.52 12.25 -5.62
C VAL A 420 12.47 12.18 -6.84
N SER A 421 13.74 12.41 -6.61
CA SER A 421 14.79 12.32 -7.65
C SER A 421 15.46 10.95 -7.73
N PHE A 422 15.31 10.15 -6.66
CA PHE A 422 15.89 8.81 -6.55
C PHE A 422 14.90 7.86 -5.85
N VAL A 423 14.83 6.62 -6.36
CA VAL A 423 14.04 5.53 -5.76
C VAL A 423 14.83 4.24 -5.84
N MET A 424 15.04 3.61 -4.69
CA MET A 424 15.61 2.28 -4.56
C MET A 424 14.62 1.39 -3.78
N LYS A 425 14.38 0.16 -4.24
CA LYS A 425 13.61 -0.85 -3.53
C LYS A 425 14.39 -2.16 -3.53
N GLY A 426 14.70 -2.69 -2.35
CA GLY A 426 15.46 -3.93 -2.22
C GLY A 426 16.82 -3.87 -2.94
N GLY A 427 17.55 -2.75 -2.82
CA GLY A 427 18.84 -2.54 -3.46
C GLY A 427 18.81 -2.26 -4.97
N VAL A 428 17.64 -2.38 -5.61
CA VAL A 428 17.46 -2.09 -7.05
C VAL A 428 17.03 -0.64 -7.24
N ILE A 429 17.70 0.09 -8.14
CA ILE A 429 17.39 1.48 -8.46
C ILE A 429 16.31 1.52 -9.54
N TYR A 430 15.18 2.17 -9.24
CA TYR A 430 14.04 2.35 -10.15
C TYR A 430 13.93 3.77 -10.70
N ARG A 431 14.51 4.76 -10.01
CA ARG A 431 14.56 6.15 -10.44
C ARG A 431 15.92 6.76 -10.08
N ARG A 432 16.54 7.47 -11.02
CA ARG A 432 17.81 8.17 -10.82
C ARG A 432 17.77 9.54 -11.52
N ASN A 433 18.22 10.58 -10.85
CA ASN A 433 18.24 11.97 -11.39
C ASN A 433 16.87 12.44 -11.92
N GLY A 434 15.78 12.07 -11.22
CA GLY A 434 14.44 12.46 -11.59
C GLY A 434 13.82 11.70 -12.78
N ALA A 435 14.54 10.73 -13.37
CA ALA A 435 14.06 9.92 -14.48
C ALA A 435 13.95 8.43 -14.10
N PRO A 436 13.00 7.67 -14.67
CA PRO A 436 12.96 6.22 -14.50
C PRO A 436 14.28 5.59 -14.94
N ALA A 437 14.83 4.68 -14.11
CA ALA A 437 15.94 3.84 -14.51
C ALA A 437 15.43 2.79 -15.52
N ILE A 438 16.21 2.52 -16.59
CA ILE A 438 15.87 1.53 -17.60
C ILE A 438 15.93 0.15 -16.94
N ASP A 439 14.79 -0.58 -16.96
CA ASP A 439 14.61 -1.97 -16.54
C ASP A 439 14.95 -2.33 -15.08
N GLY A 440 15.00 -1.33 -14.18
CA GLY A 440 15.45 -1.57 -12.81
C GLY A 440 16.87 -2.12 -12.83
N GLU A 441 17.86 -1.25 -12.92
CA GLU A 441 19.28 -1.65 -12.94
C GLU A 441 19.59 -2.49 -11.70
N ARG A 442 19.61 -3.81 -11.87
CA ARG A 442 20.35 -4.70 -10.98
C ARG A 442 21.81 -4.54 -11.34
N GLN A 443 22.51 -3.93 -10.45
CA GLN A 443 23.96 -3.77 -10.56
C GLN A 443 24.69 -4.98 -10.03
#